data_874a7a124e6e5352b5ce9d28d03765c9
#
_entry.id   874a7a124e6e5352b5ce9d28d03765c9
#
_cell.length_a   1.000
_cell.length_b   1.000
_cell.length_c   1.000
_cell.angle_alpha   90.00
_cell.angle_beta   90.00
_cell.angle_gamma   90.00
#
_symmetry.space_group_name_H-M   'P 1'
#
loop_
_entity.id
_entity.type
_entity.pdbx_description
1 polymer ?
#
loop_
_entity_poly.entity_id
_entity_poly.type
_entity_poly.pdbx_seq_one_letter_code
_entity_poly.pdbx_strand_id
1 'polypeptide(L)'
;MAKKTNETLSRLALQLSSSGEANATFLLQQAEGRMRLRTKVPSWAAIDELHYPHRLALEQCSGEEAARYKATVASRLLSADERHTLVDLTGGLGVDFSFIAPLFKKNVYVERQAELCDLARHNLPLLGLPEAQVVCADGVDYLQNELNDDEASLLFLDPARRDTAGRKTVLIEDCQPDVCALRDTLLQRARVVMIKLSPMLDIAAAVRSLQCVAEVHVVATGGECKDLLLILTREALQQGGTTPTLYAHEGEERNFRFTLEEETTATPPYATQLGQYLYEPGAAVLKAGAFKSIATHYGLQKLHPNTHLYTADNHIAAFPGRSFHIVQVLTFSKADLKTLRTSWPKANLSVRNFPATVDALRKKLKIKDGGQTFLFATTMADNQHFIIICEKADKKK
;
A
#
# COMPACT_ATOMS: atom_id res chain seq x y z
N MET A 1 13.99 13.77 10.53
CA MET A 1 14.83 13.50 9.34
C MET A 1 14.76 14.64 8.30
N ALA A 2 13.60 15.08 7.85
CA ALA A 2 13.48 16.14 6.80
C ALA A 2 14.30 17.43 7.05
N LYS A 3 14.40 17.92 8.28
CA LYS A 3 15.19 19.13 8.61
C LYS A 3 16.69 18.95 8.33
N LYS A 4 17.28 17.80 8.73
CA LYS A 4 18.70 17.48 8.47
C LYS A 4 18.99 17.32 6.97
N THR A 5 18.04 16.73 6.23
CA THR A 5 18.13 16.53 4.77
C THR A 5 18.19 17.86 4.05
N ASN A 6 17.29 18.82 4.41
CA ASN A 6 17.26 20.15 3.83
C ASN A 6 18.54 20.96 4.14
N GLU A 7 19.11 20.86 5.36
CA GLU A 7 20.37 21.52 5.71
C GLU A 7 21.54 20.99 4.88
N THR A 8 21.60 19.68 4.62
CA THR A 8 22.67 19.06 3.83
C THR A 8 22.58 19.48 2.35
N LEU A 9 21.37 19.48 1.77
CA LEU A 9 21.13 19.94 0.40
C LEU A 9 21.44 21.44 0.23
N SER A 10 21.06 22.27 1.21
CA SER A 10 21.37 23.70 1.17
C SER A 10 22.88 23.98 1.22
N ARG A 11 23.64 23.21 2.01
CA ARG A 11 25.11 23.32 2.03
C ARG A 11 25.73 22.89 0.69
N LEU A 12 25.26 21.80 0.12
CA LEU A 12 25.71 21.32 -1.19
C LEU A 12 25.42 22.35 -2.29
N ALA A 13 24.21 22.93 -2.29
CA ALA A 13 23.84 23.98 -3.25
C ALA A 13 24.75 25.21 -3.15
N LEU A 14 25.10 25.66 -1.93
CA LEU A 14 26.04 26.75 -1.72
C LEU A 14 27.44 26.42 -2.19
N GLN A 15 27.93 25.20 -1.95
CA GLN A 15 29.25 24.75 -2.42
C GLN A 15 29.31 24.68 -3.97
N LEU A 16 28.31 24.11 -4.62
CA LEU A 16 28.23 24.00 -6.07
C LEU A 16 28.07 25.37 -6.75
N SER A 17 27.29 26.28 -6.15
CA SER A 17 27.17 27.65 -6.69
C SER A 17 28.46 28.47 -6.58
N SER A 18 29.30 28.19 -5.56
CA SER A 18 30.59 28.88 -5.38
C SER A 18 31.71 28.28 -6.20
N SER A 19 31.60 27.01 -6.64
CA SER A 19 32.64 26.35 -7.44
C SER A 19 32.59 26.70 -8.94
N GLY A 20 31.49 27.31 -9.42
CA GLY A 20 31.33 27.67 -10.84
C GLY A 20 31.19 26.44 -11.77
N GLU A 21 30.82 25.28 -11.23
CA GLU A 21 30.67 24.06 -12.03
C GLU A 21 29.50 24.18 -13.02
N ALA A 22 29.79 23.89 -14.30
CA ALA A 22 28.80 23.97 -15.39
C ALA A 22 27.58 23.04 -15.17
N ASN A 23 27.71 21.99 -14.36
CA ASN A 23 26.69 20.98 -14.08
C ASN A 23 26.10 21.06 -12.66
N ALA A 24 26.26 22.19 -11.96
CA ALA A 24 25.82 22.35 -10.56
C ALA A 24 24.36 21.98 -10.33
N THR A 25 23.47 22.40 -11.23
CA THR A 25 22.04 22.09 -11.16
C THR A 25 21.77 20.57 -11.27
N PHE A 26 22.43 19.90 -12.20
CA PHE A 26 22.33 18.46 -12.38
C PHE A 26 22.83 17.72 -11.13
N LEU A 27 24.00 18.06 -10.63
CA LEU A 27 24.59 17.42 -9.43
C LEU A 27 23.70 17.59 -8.19
N LEU A 28 23.10 18.76 -8.03
CA LEU A 28 22.14 19.00 -6.94
C LEU A 28 20.88 18.14 -7.08
N GLN A 29 20.34 18.04 -8.30
CA GLN A 29 19.19 17.16 -8.60
C GLN A 29 19.52 15.70 -8.29
N GLN A 30 20.69 15.21 -8.68
CA GLN A 30 21.14 13.83 -8.40
C GLN A 30 21.28 13.58 -6.89
N ALA A 31 21.89 14.50 -6.15
CA ALA A 31 22.02 14.42 -4.69
C ALA A 31 20.64 14.42 -4.00
N GLU A 32 19.74 15.30 -4.42
CA GLU A 32 18.37 15.35 -3.89
C GLU A 32 17.61 14.05 -4.18
N GLY A 33 17.68 13.56 -5.42
CA GLY A 33 17.02 12.33 -5.85
C GLY A 33 17.48 11.12 -5.03
N ARG A 34 18.79 10.93 -4.89
CA ARG A 34 19.37 9.86 -4.07
C ARG A 34 18.93 9.95 -2.61
N MET A 35 18.96 11.14 -2.01
CA MET A 35 18.55 11.34 -0.62
C MET A 35 17.07 10.97 -0.39
N ARG A 36 16.19 11.32 -1.34
CA ARG A 36 14.76 10.99 -1.28
C ARG A 36 14.52 9.48 -1.42
N LEU A 37 15.22 8.82 -2.33
CA LEU A 37 15.08 7.39 -2.55
C LEU A 37 15.77 6.53 -1.50
N ARG A 38 16.69 7.07 -0.70
CA ARG A 38 17.43 6.32 0.33
C ARG A 38 16.53 5.54 1.29
N THR A 39 15.34 6.06 1.59
CA THR A 39 14.36 5.39 2.45
C THR A 39 13.22 4.74 1.67
N LYS A 40 12.95 5.20 0.44
CA LYS A 40 11.85 4.75 -0.37
C LYS A 40 12.21 3.56 -1.26
N VAL A 41 13.41 3.62 -1.88
CA VAL A 41 13.99 2.55 -2.73
C VAL A 41 15.48 2.44 -2.41
N PRO A 42 15.85 1.89 -1.23
CA PRO A 42 17.23 1.85 -0.75
C PRO A 42 18.18 1.09 -1.66
N SER A 43 17.74 0.05 -2.36
CA SER A 43 18.56 -0.68 -3.33
C SER A 43 19.02 0.20 -4.51
N TRP A 44 18.16 1.10 -4.99
CA TRP A 44 18.53 2.06 -6.03
C TRP A 44 19.51 3.12 -5.52
N ALA A 45 19.24 3.65 -4.31
CA ALA A 45 20.11 4.65 -3.70
C ALA A 45 21.53 4.15 -3.39
N ALA A 46 21.74 2.83 -3.38
CA ALA A 46 23.04 2.20 -3.20
C ALA A 46 23.89 2.16 -4.48
N ILE A 47 23.31 2.42 -5.65
CA ILE A 47 24.01 2.46 -6.94
C ILE A 47 24.38 3.91 -7.25
N ASP A 48 25.68 4.18 -7.34
CA ASP A 48 26.19 5.57 -7.45
C ASP A 48 25.89 6.21 -8.80
N GLU A 49 25.85 5.43 -9.87
CA GLU A 49 25.72 5.87 -11.24
C GLU A 49 24.28 6.10 -11.70
N LEU A 50 23.27 5.75 -10.87
CA LEU A 50 21.87 6.00 -11.24
C LEU A 50 21.57 7.49 -11.35
N HIS A 51 20.82 7.83 -12.38
CA HIS A 51 20.29 9.17 -12.59
C HIS A 51 18.86 9.29 -12.00
N TYR A 52 18.56 10.50 -11.53
CA TYR A 52 17.28 10.80 -10.87
C TYR A 52 16.58 11.96 -11.57
N PRO A 53 15.25 11.85 -11.82
CA PRO A 53 14.46 12.90 -12.44
C PRO A 53 14.15 14.04 -11.46
N HIS A 54 13.40 15.03 -11.94
CA HIS A 54 12.83 16.06 -11.08
C HIS A 54 11.90 15.47 -9.99
N ARG A 55 11.72 16.23 -8.91
CA ARG A 55 11.08 15.86 -7.66
C ARG A 55 9.74 15.12 -7.80
N LEU A 56 8.86 15.53 -8.73
CA LEU A 56 7.51 14.98 -8.85
C LEU A 56 7.50 13.47 -9.09
N ALA A 57 8.30 12.98 -10.04
CA ALA A 57 8.39 11.55 -10.35
C ALA A 57 8.93 10.73 -9.16
N LEU A 58 9.86 11.30 -8.36
CA LEU A 58 10.38 10.68 -7.15
C LEU A 58 9.32 10.55 -6.04
N GLU A 59 8.42 11.52 -5.94
CA GLU A 59 7.34 11.48 -4.94
C GLU A 59 6.25 10.47 -5.31
N GLN A 60 5.94 10.34 -6.60
CA GLN A 60 4.88 9.48 -7.12
C GLN A 60 5.29 8.01 -7.31
N CYS A 61 6.57 7.69 -7.47
CA CYS A 61 7.00 6.31 -7.67
C CYS A 61 6.66 5.40 -6.47
N SER A 62 6.61 4.10 -6.71
CA SER A 62 6.45 3.08 -5.67
C SER A 62 7.62 3.07 -4.69
N GLY A 63 7.38 2.60 -3.46
CA GLY A 63 8.44 2.20 -2.55
C GLY A 63 8.92 0.78 -2.86
N GLU A 64 10.16 0.46 -2.47
CA GLU A 64 10.80 -0.84 -2.74
C GLU A 64 9.98 -2.02 -2.22
N GLU A 65 9.45 -1.93 -1.00
CA GLU A 65 8.64 -3.00 -0.39
C GLU A 65 7.38 -3.29 -1.23
N ALA A 66 6.67 -2.25 -1.69
CA ALA A 66 5.51 -2.41 -2.54
C ALA A 66 5.86 -2.95 -3.93
N ALA A 67 7.00 -2.53 -4.52
CA ALA A 67 7.47 -3.04 -5.81
C ALA A 67 7.87 -4.52 -5.73
N ARG A 68 8.56 -4.94 -4.66
CA ARG A 68 8.88 -6.35 -4.40
C ARG A 68 7.64 -7.20 -4.23
N TYR A 69 6.62 -6.68 -3.53
CA TYR A 69 5.34 -7.39 -3.41
C TYR A 69 4.66 -7.62 -4.77
N LYS A 70 4.68 -6.63 -5.68
CA LYS A 70 4.16 -6.78 -7.04
C LYS A 70 4.91 -7.87 -7.82
N ALA A 71 6.23 -7.93 -7.68
CA ALA A 71 7.03 -9.02 -8.25
C ALA A 71 6.64 -10.39 -7.66
N THR A 72 6.39 -10.48 -6.35
CA THR A 72 5.90 -11.70 -5.70
C THR A 72 4.53 -12.11 -6.26
N VAL A 73 3.61 -11.16 -6.46
CA VAL A 73 2.30 -11.43 -7.07
C VAL A 73 2.48 -11.95 -8.50
N ALA A 74 3.31 -11.29 -9.33
CA ALA A 74 3.59 -11.73 -10.70
C ALA A 74 4.17 -13.15 -10.75
N SER A 75 5.12 -13.48 -9.85
CA SER A 75 5.74 -14.81 -9.78
C SER A 75 4.78 -15.92 -9.34
N ARG A 76 3.73 -15.57 -8.58
CA ARG A 76 2.68 -16.50 -8.15
C ARG A 76 1.63 -16.75 -9.24
N LEU A 77 1.27 -15.70 -9.99
CA LEU A 77 0.26 -15.76 -11.05
C LEU A 77 0.72 -16.53 -12.29
N LEU A 78 2.00 -16.47 -12.58
CA LEU A 78 2.62 -17.10 -13.76
C LEU A 78 3.76 -18.01 -13.33
N SER A 79 3.77 -19.27 -13.78
CA SER A 79 4.89 -20.18 -13.60
C SER A 79 6.15 -19.68 -14.35
N ALA A 80 7.32 -20.22 -14.02
CA ALA A 80 8.57 -19.79 -14.68
C ALA A 80 8.52 -19.95 -16.23
N ASP A 81 7.85 -21.00 -16.70
CA ASP A 81 7.72 -21.28 -18.14
C ASP A 81 6.72 -20.35 -18.84
N GLU A 82 5.83 -19.71 -18.10
CA GLU A 82 4.83 -18.78 -18.63
C GLU A 82 5.31 -17.32 -18.64
N ARG A 83 6.41 -17.01 -17.98
CA ARG A 83 6.96 -15.64 -17.87
C ARG A 83 7.84 -15.28 -19.09
N HIS A 84 7.21 -15.16 -20.26
CA HIS A 84 7.90 -14.80 -21.51
C HIS A 84 8.10 -13.30 -21.63
N THR A 85 7.02 -12.54 -21.68
CA THR A 85 7.07 -11.09 -21.97
C THR A 85 6.35 -10.28 -20.88
N LEU A 86 7.05 -9.31 -20.30
CA LEU A 86 6.49 -8.21 -19.51
C LEU A 86 6.37 -6.99 -20.40
N VAL A 87 5.23 -6.33 -20.38
CA VAL A 87 5.04 -5.00 -20.96
C VAL A 87 4.50 -4.07 -19.87
N ASP A 88 5.22 -3.00 -19.56
CA ASP A 88 4.74 -1.91 -18.71
C ASP A 88 4.32 -0.75 -19.61
N LEU A 89 3.02 -0.43 -19.63
CA LEU A 89 2.42 0.61 -20.50
C LEU A 89 2.53 2.02 -19.90
N THR A 90 3.03 2.15 -18.68
CA THR A 90 3.09 3.42 -17.92
C THR A 90 4.39 3.53 -17.13
N GLY A 91 5.51 3.26 -17.77
CA GLY A 91 6.81 3.04 -17.14
C GLY A 91 7.21 4.00 -16.02
N GLY A 92 6.94 5.29 -16.16
CA GLY A 92 7.21 6.30 -15.14
C GLY A 92 8.69 6.36 -14.77
N LEU A 93 9.01 6.30 -13.46
CA LEU A 93 10.41 6.20 -13.02
C LEU A 93 11.00 4.78 -13.18
N GLY A 94 10.17 3.77 -13.43
CA GLY A 94 10.64 2.40 -13.65
C GLY A 94 10.86 1.58 -12.37
N VAL A 95 10.44 2.06 -11.20
CA VAL A 95 10.66 1.31 -9.94
C VAL A 95 9.93 -0.03 -9.98
N ASP A 96 8.62 -0.05 -10.22
CA ASP A 96 7.85 -1.30 -10.30
C ASP A 96 8.39 -2.23 -11.39
N PHE A 97 8.67 -1.66 -12.57
CA PHE A 97 9.27 -2.39 -13.69
C PHE A 97 10.57 -3.08 -13.30
N SER A 98 11.49 -2.39 -12.62
CA SER A 98 12.82 -2.93 -12.27
C SER A 98 12.76 -4.13 -11.32
N PHE A 99 11.71 -4.26 -10.51
CA PHE A 99 11.53 -5.41 -9.62
C PHE A 99 10.75 -6.55 -10.28
N ILE A 100 9.85 -6.26 -11.22
CA ILE A 100 9.05 -7.27 -11.92
C ILE A 100 9.82 -7.86 -13.11
N ALA A 101 10.52 -7.04 -13.89
CA ALA A 101 11.20 -7.41 -15.14
C ALA A 101 12.21 -8.57 -15.02
N PRO A 102 13.00 -8.70 -13.92
CA PRO A 102 13.93 -9.84 -13.77
C PRO A 102 13.26 -11.22 -13.78
N LEU A 103 11.94 -11.28 -13.61
CA LEU A 103 11.19 -12.55 -13.68
C LEU A 103 10.90 -13.00 -15.11
N PHE A 104 11.02 -12.12 -16.10
CA PHE A 104 10.59 -12.35 -17.49
C PHE A 104 11.77 -12.39 -18.44
N LYS A 105 11.61 -13.11 -19.58
CA LYS A 105 12.64 -13.26 -20.59
C LYS A 105 12.77 -12.02 -21.48
N LYS A 106 11.64 -11.40 -21.84
CA LYS A 106 11.57 -10.17 -22.64
C LYS A 106 10.89 -9.08 -21.83
N ASN A 107 11.42 -7.88 -21.84
CA ASN A 107 10.94 -6.79 -21.04
C ASN A 107 10.77 -5.53 -21.89
N VAL A 108 9.56 -4.97 -21.93
CA VAL A 108 9.23 -3.76 -22.66
C VAL A 108 8.72 -2.70 -21.69
N TYR A 109 9.41 -1.58 -21.65
CA TYR A 109 9.06 -0.41 -20.87
C TYR A 109 8.56 0.69 -21.81
N VAL A 110 7.29 1.09 -21.67
CA VAL A 110 6.66 2.13 -22.49
C VAL A 110 6.38 3.35 -21.64
N GLU A 111 6.88 4.52 -22.07
CA GLU A 111 6.68 5.79 -21.37
C GLU A 111 6.59 6.93 -22.40
N ARG A 112 5.64 7.87 -22.18
CA ARG A 112 5.41 8.98 -23.10
C ARG A 112 6.35 10.17 -22.92
N GLN A 113 6.92 10.32 -21.72
CA GLN A 113 7.81 11.43 -21.39
C GLN A 113 9.25 11.09 -21.81
N ALA A 114 9.79 11.81 -22.79
CA ALA A 114 11.12 11.59 -23.33
C ALA A 114 12.22 11.63 -22.25
N GLU A 115 12.11 12.55 -21.27
CA GLU A 115 13.04 12.65 -20.14
C GLU A 115 13.10 11.36 -19.33
N LEU A 116 11.94 10.73 -19.04
CA LEU A 116 11.87 9.47 -18.31
C LEU A 116 12.35 8.29 -19.16
N CYS A 117 12.11 8.31 -20.48
CA CYS A 117 12.67 7.33 -21.40
C CYS A 117 14.22 7.37 -21.42
N ASP A 118 14.81 8.56 -21.45
CA ASP A 118 16.27 8.72 -21.42
C ASP A 118 16.86 8.26 -20.08
N LEU A 119 16.18 8.58 -18.97
CA LEU A 119 16.54 8.05 -17.66
C LEU A 119 16.47 6.52 -17.61
N ALA A 120 15.39 5.92 -18.15
CA ALA A 120 15.22 4.48 -18.20
C ALA A 120 16.34 3.81 -19.03
N ARG A 121 16.69 4.36 -20.21
CA ARG A 121 17.80 3.86 -21.04
C ARG A 121 19.16 3.88 -20.31
N HIS A 122 19.38 4.87 -19.45
CA HIS A 122 20.58 4.94 -18.62
C HIS A 122 20.51 3.99 -17.41
N ASN A 123 19.37 3.96 -16.70
CA ASN A 123 19.25 3.29 -15.41
C ASN A 123 19.02 1.78 -15.53
N LEU A 124 18.22 1.32 -16.49
CA LEU A 124 17.83 -0.10 -16.59
C LEU A 124 19.05 -1.04 -16.74
N PRO A 125 20.07 -0.74 -17.56
CA PRO A 125 21.29 -1.55 -17.58
C PRO A 125 21.99 -1.65 -16.22
N LEU A 126 22.07 -0.54 -15.49
CA LEU A 126 22.68 -0.48 -14.15
C LEU A 126 21.87 -1.27 -13.10
N LEU A 127 20.57 -1.42 -13.34
CA LEU A 127 19.65 -2.22 -12.53
C LEU A 127 19.60 -3.70 -12.92
N GLY A 128 20.51 -4.16 -13.82
CA GLY A 128 20.60 -5.54 -14.25
C GLY A 128 19.63 -5.90 -15.39
N LEU A 129 19.10 -4.92 -16.11
CA LEU A 129 18.15 -5.09 -17.21
C LEU A 129 18.70 -4.51 -18.54
N PRO A 130 19.89 -4.93 -19.01
CA PRO A 130 20.50 -4.35 -20.21
C PRO A 130 19.71 -4.62 -21.51
N GLU A 131 18.93 -5.70 -21.54
CA GLU A 131 18.12 -6.11 -22.69
C GLU A 131 16.69 -5.55 -22.66
N ALA A 132 16.33 -4.72 -21.67
CA ALA A 132 15.00 -4.13 -21.58
C ALA A 132 14.80 -3.11 -22.72
N GLN A 133 13.74 -3.28 -23.49
CA GLN A 133 13.37 -2.39 -24.58
C GLN A 133 12.65 -1.15 -23.99
N VAL A 134 13.21 0.05 -24.21
CA VAL A 134 12.60 1.31 -23.84
C VAL A 134 11.95 1.94 -25.07
N VAL A 135 10.63 2.04 -25.03
CA VAL A 135 9.79 2.64 -26.08
C VAL A 135 9.26 3.98 -25.59
N CYS A 136 9.59 5.05 -26.30
CA CYS A 136 9.08 6.40 -26.01
C CYS A 136 7.80 6.64 -26.82
N ALA A 137 6.66 6.26 -26.26
CA ALA A 137 5.35 6.32 -26.91
C ALA A 137 4.23 6.47 -25.86
N ASP A 138 3.02 6.82 -26.32
CA ASP A 138 1.82 6.67 -25.50
C ASP A 138 1.52 5.17 -25.31
N GLY A 139 1.23 4.76 -24.07
CA GLY A 139 0.99 3.35 -23.76
C GLY A 139 -0.27 2.78 -24.43
N VAL A 140 -1.28 3.61 -24.68
CA VAL A 140 -2.51 3.17 -25.41
C VAL A 140 -2.21 2.96 -26.89
N ASP A 141 -1.46 3.87 -27.51
CA ASP A 141 -1.04 3.73 -28.90
C ASP A 141 -0.18 2.48 -29.08
N TYR A 142 0.76 2.24 -28.17
CA TYR A 142 1.57 1.00 -28.19
C TYR A 142 0.71 -0.25 -28.05
N LEU A 143 -0.22 -0.27 -27.09
CA LEU A 143 -1.14 -1.39 -26.86
C LEU A 143 -1.96 -1.74 -28.12
N GLN A 144 -2.44 -0.70 -28.82
CA GLN A 144 -3.36 -0.88 -29.96
C GLN A 144 -2.64 -1.21 -31.26
N ASN A 145 -1.45 -0.65 -31.49
CA ASN A 145 -0.81 -0.65 -32.81
C ASN A 145 0.46 -1.52 -32.88
N GLU A 146 1.16 -1.74 -31.75
CA GLU A 146 2.46 -2.40 -31.74
C GLU A 146 2.45 -3.76 -31.04
N LEU A 147 1.54 -3.96 -30.07
CA LEU A 147 1.44 -5.21 -29.33
C LEU A 147 0.44 -6.15 -29.98
N ASN A 148 0.90 -7.38 -30.29
CA ASN A 148 0.04 -8.41 -30.88
C ASN A 148 -0.81 -9.14 -29.83
N ASP A 149 -1.82 -9.90 -30.29
CA ASP A 149 -2.65 -10.72 -29.43
C ASP A 149 -1.81 -11.78 -28.71
N ASP A 150 -2.08 -12.00 -27.43
CA ASP A 150 -1.37 -12.94 -26.56
C ASP A 150 0.15 -12.77 -26.48
N GLU A 151 0.70 -11.64 -26.95
CA GLU A 151 2.15 -11.41 -26.92
C GLU A 151 2.68 -11.19 -25.48
N ALA A 152 1.92 -10.51 -24.62
CA ALA A 152 2.33 -10.28 -23.26
C ALA A 152 1.89 -11.41 -22.33
N SER A 153 2.82 -11.95 -21.54
CA SER A 153 2.48 -12.80 -20.40
C SER A 153 1.88 -11.97 -19.26
N LEU A 154 2.45 -10.78 -19.02
CA LEU A 154 1.97 -9.79 -18.07
C LEU A 154 1.98 -8.41 -18.70
N LEU A 155 0.82 -7.73 -18.67
CA LEU A 155 0.71 -6.29 -18.84
C LEU A 155 0.63 -5.62 -17.48
N PHE A 156 1.50 -4.62 -17.25
CA PHE A 156 1.46 -3.77 -16.07
C PHE A 156 1.08 -2.34 -16.48
N LEU A 157 0.24 -1.70 -15.66
CA LEU A 157 -0.08 -0.28 -15.85
C LEU A 157 -0.44 0.39 -14.52
N ASP A 158 -0.01 1.67 -14.37
CA ASP A 158 -0.29 2.57 -13.26
C ASP A 158 -0.99 3.83 -13.80
N PRO A 159 -2.30 3.76 -14.09
CA PRO A 159 -3.01 4.87 -14.68
C PRO A 159 -3.09 6.06 -13.73
N ALA A 160 -2.71 7.24 -14.24
CA ALA A 160 -2.77 8.48 -13.49
C ALA A 160 -4.23 8.95 -13.31
N ARG A 161 -4.52 9.68 -12.24
CA ARG A 161 -5.83 10.30 -12.05
C ARG A 161 -5.97 11.53 -12.95
N ARG A 162 -7.16 11.72 -13.56
CA ARG A 162 -7.52 13.00 -14.17
C ARG A 162 -7.94 13.96 -13.06
N ASP A 163 -7.16 14.99 -12.84
CA ASP A 163 -7.51 16.04 -11.87
C ASP A 163 -8.32 17.16 -12.57
N THR A 164 -9.52 16.81 -13.06
CA THR A 164 -10.32 17.75 -13.86
C THR A 164 -11.29 18.60 -13.06
N ALA A 165 -11.47 18.43 -11.74
CA ALA A 165 -12.42 19.26 -11.00
C ALA A 165 -12.31 19.19 -9.46
N GLY A 166 -11.21 18.87 -8.84
CA GLY A 166 -11.10 18.87 -7.37
C GLY A 166 -12.11 17.98 -6.64
N ARG A 167 -12.66 16.95 -7.29
CA ARG A 167 -13.62 16.01 -6.70
C ARG A 167 -12.91 15.04 -5.77
N LYS A 168 -13.47 14.83 -4.58
CA LYS A 168 -12.94 13.91 -3.58
C LYS A 168 -13.11 12.42 -3.94
N THR A 169 -14.00 12.07 -4.84
CA THR A 169 -14.29 10.69 -5.23
C THR A 169 -13.54 10.36 -6.51
N VAL A 170 -12.65 9.36 -6.42
CA VAL A 170 -11.91 8.86 -7.57
C VAL A 170 -12.62 7.61 -8.06
N LEU A 171 -13.21 7.69 -9.25
CA LEU A 171 -13.74 6.54 -9.96
C LEU A 171 -12.63 5.96 -10.85
N ILE A 172 -12.71 4.67 -11.16
CA ILE A 172 -11.73 4.00 -12.03
C ILE A 172 -11.81 4.54 -13.47
N GLU A 173 -12.98 4.97 -13.89
CA GLU A 173 -13.26 5.60 -15.19
C GLU A 173 -12.62 7.00 -15.32
N ASP A 174 -12.28 7.64 -14.20
CA ASP A 174 -11.59 8.94 -14.18
C ASP A 174 -10.06 8.79 -14.35
N CYS A 175 -9.55 7.55 -14.45
CA CYS A 175 -8.13 7.29 -14.65
C CYS A 175 -7.69 7.50 -16.11
N GLN A 176 -6.41 7.78 -16.31
CA GLN A 176 -5.80 7.88 -17.63
C GLN A 176 -4.53 7.04 -17.68
N PRO A 177 -4.49 6.01 -18.55
CA PRO A 177 -5.55 5.62 -19.51
C PRO A 177 -6.82 5.10 -18.81
N ASP A 178 -7.97 5.21 -19.52
CA ASP A 178 -9.25 4.64 -19.08
C ASP A 178 -9.22 3.11 -19.23
N VAL A 179 -8.92 2.45 -18.13
CA VAL A 179 -8.76 0.98 -18.10
C VAL A 179 -10.08 0.23 -18.31
N CYS A 180 -11.22 0.86 -18.03
CA CYS A 180 -12.52 0.27 -18.28
C CYS A 180 -12.81 0.21 -19.79
N ALA A 181 -12.54 1.31 -20.51
CA ALA A 181 -12.67 1.35 -21.96
C ALA A 181 -11.67 0.41 -22.67
N LEU A 182 -10.49 0.23 -22.10
CA LEU A 182 -9.41 -0.61 -22.67
C LEU A 182 -9.48 -2.08 -22.24
N ARG A 183 -10.37 -2.45 -21.33
CA ARG A 183 -10.45 -3.78 -20.71
C ARG A 183 -10.32 -4.94 -21.70
N ASP A 184 -11.14 -4.94 -22.74
CA ASP A 184 -11.19 -6.04 -23.71
C ASP A 184 -9.89 -6.13 -24.52
N THR A 185 -9.35 -5.00 -24.94
CA THR A 185 -8.05 -4.95 -25.63
C THR A 185 -6.91 -5.42 -24.72
N LEU A 186 -6.87 -4.99 -23.46
CA LEU A 186 -5.86 -5.44 -22.50
C LEU A 186 -5.89 -6.96 -22.34
N LEU A 187 -7.09 -7.55 -22.18
CA LEU A 187 -7.27 -9.00 -22.03
C LEU A 187 -7.02 -9.76 -23.33
N GLN A 188 -7.18 -9.13 -24.50
CA GLN A 188 -6.82 -9.72 -25.78
C GLN A 188 -5.30 -9.79 -25.98
N ARG A 189 -4.57 -8.76 -25.53
CA ARG A 189 -3.11 -8.64 -25.71
C ARG A 189 -2.29 -9.39 -24.68
N ALA A 190 -2.88 -9.69 -23.50
CA ALA A 190 -2.14 -10.31 -22.42
C ALA A 190 -2.91 -11.45 -21.74
N ARG A 191 -2.13 -12.38 -21.18
CA ARG A 191 -2.66 -13.46 -20.33
C ARG A 191 -3.12 -12.93 -18.98
N VAL A 192 -2.33 -12.06 -18.36
CA VAL A 192 -2.60 -11.41 -17.06
C VAL A 192 -2.40 -9.90 -17.20
N VAL A 193 -3.34 -9.14 -16.67
CA VAL A 193 -3.21 -7.69 -16.57
C VAL A 193 -3.14 -7.30 -15.09
N MET A 194 -2.10 -6.58 -14.69
CA MET A 194 -1.92 -6.04 -13.36
C MET A 194 -2.05 -4.52 -13.39
N ILE A 195 -3.10 -3.99 -12.77
CA ILE A 195 -3.37 -2.56 -12.70
C ILE A 195 -3.05 -2.06 -11.29
N LYS A 196 -2.14 -1.12 -11.17
CA LYS A 196 -1.88 -0.41 -9.93
C LYS A 196 -2.73 0.84 -9.85
N LEU A 197 -3.40 1.05 -8.73
CA LEU A 197 -4.31 2.16 -8.51
C LEU A 197 -4.05 2.81 -7.14
N SER A 198 -4.53 4.04 -7.00
CA SER A 198 -4.52 4.70 -5.70
C SER A 198 -5.39 3.96 -4.66
N PRO A 199 -4.92 3.83 -3.40
CA PRO A 199 -5.69 3.23 -2.32
C PRO A 199 -6.95 4.03 -1.95
N MET A 200 -7.13 5.24 -2.47
CA MET A 200 -8.35 6.05 -2.26
C MET A 200 -9.55 5.54 -3.07
N LEU A 201 -9.32 4.69 -4.06
CA LEU A 201 -10.34 4.16 -4.96
C LEU A 201 -11.28 3.19 -4.24
N ASP A 202 -12.58 3.20 -4.61
CA ASP A 202 -13.57 2.24 -4.08
C ASP A 202 -13.36 0.88 -4.77
N ILE A 203 -12.99 -0.13 -3.99
CA ILE A 203 -12.72 -1.48 -4.47
C ILE A 203 -13.94 -2.10 -5.11
N ALA A 204 -15.12 -1.99 -4.45
CA ALA A 204 -16.34 -2.60 -4.94
C ALA A 204 -16.84 -1.94 -6.24
N ALA A 205 -16.70 -0.63 -6.35
CA ALA A 205 -17.01 0.10 -7.59
C ALA A 205 -16.08 -0.34 -8.73
N ALA A 206 -14.77 -0.38 -8.51
CA ALA A 206 -13.79 -0.78 -9.52
C ALA A 206 -14.02 -2.22 -10.01
N VAL A 207 -14.29 -3.15 -9.11
CA VAL A 207 -14.61 -4.55 -9.45
C VAL A 207 -15.88 -4.64 -10.30
N ARG A 208 -16.92 -3.88 -9.94
CA ARG A 208 -18.17 -3.84 -10.73
C ARG A 208 -17.97 -3.25 -12.12
N SER A 209 -17.19 -2.19 -12.26
CA SER A 209 -16.93 -1.55 -13.57
C SER A 209 -16.11 -2.45 -14.50
N LEU A 210 -15.10 -3.13 -13.98
CA LEU A 210 -14.21 -3.99 -14.80
C LEU A 210 -14.80 -5.36 -15.14
N GLN A 211 -15.55 -5.99 -14.24
CA GLN A 211 -16.22 -7.31 -14.43
C GLN A 211 -15.29 -8.50 -14.76
N CYS A 212 -13.98 -8.33 -14.64
CA CYS A 212 -12.97 -9.33 -14.98
C CYS A 212 -11.85 -9.42 -13.93
N VAL A 213 -12.10 -8.91 -12.73
CA VAL A 213 -11.11 -8.88 -11.64
C VAL A 213 -11.09 -10.25 -10.95
N ALA A 214 -9.96 -10.95 -11.06
CA ALA A 214 -9.71 -12.23 -10.39
C ALA A 214 -9.22 -12.03 -8.95
N GLU A 215 -8.36 -11.04 -8.74
CA GLU A 215 -7.77 -10.75 -7.44
C GLU A 215 -7.67 -9.23 -7.18
N VAL A 216 -7.79 -8.87 -5.91
CA VAL A 216 -7.59 -7.52 -5.41
C VAL A 216 -6.54 -7.57 -4.31
N HIS A 217 -5.45 -6.80 -4.47
CA HIS A 217 -4.43 -6.69 -3.44
C HIS A 217 -4.41 -5.28 -2.86
N VAL A 218 -4.65 -5.17 -1.57
CA VAL A 218 -4.44 -3.93 -0.83
C VAL A 218 -3.07 -3.99 -0.18
N VAL A 219 -2.17 -3.09 -0.59
CA VAL A 219 -0.78 -3.09 -0.16
C VAL A 219 -0.54 -1.95 0.81
N ALA A 220 -0.17 -2.29 2.04
CA ALA A 220 0.22 -1.32 3.05
C ALA A 220 1.70 -1.48 3.41
N THR A 221 2.40 -0.37 3.56
CA THR A 221 3.77 -0.31 4.05
C THR A 221 3.88 0.79 5.11
N GLY A 222 4.58 0.51 6.21
CA GLY A 222 4.71 1.46 7.30
C GLY A 222 3.39 1.84 7.98
N GLY A 223 2.36 0.98 7.89
CA GLY A 223 1.04 1.20 8.49
C GLY A 223 0.09 2.07 7.67
N GLU A 224 0.40 2.34 6.41
CA GLU A 224 -0.43 3.10 5.48
C GLU A 224 -0.65 2.32 4.18
N CYS A 225 -1.89 2.34 3.66
CA CYS A 225 -2.17 1.81 2.33
C CYS A 225 -1.45 2.65 1.26
N LYS A 226 -0.64 1.99 0.45
CA LYS A 226 0.15 2.63 -0.62
C LYS A 226 -0.45 2.34 -1.99
N ASP A 227 -0.77 1.09 -2.28
CA ASP A 227 -1.26 0.66 -3.57
C ASP A 227 -2.51 -0.21 -3.43
N LEU A 228 -3.37 -0.13 -4.44
CA LEU A 228 -4.42 -1.08 -4.73
C LEU A 228 -4.06 -1.75 -6.06
N LEU A 229 -3.88 -3.09 -6.08
CA LEU A 229 -3.62 -3.82 -7.31
C LEU A 229 -4.87 -4.60 -7.69
N LEU A 230 -5.26 -4.50 -8.96
CA LEU A 230 -6.30 -5.32 -9.56
C LEU A 230 -5.65 -6.26 -10.57
N ILE A 231 -5.94 -7.54 -10.44
CA ILE A 231 -5.49 -8.57 -11.38
C ILE A 231 -6.68 -8.97 -12.24
N LEU A 232 -6.56 -8.76 -13.55
CA LEU A 232 -7.58 -9.12 -14.51
C LEU A 232 -7.13 -10.34 -15.31
N THR A 233 -8.07 -11.26 -15.54
CA THR A 233 -7.85 -12.44 -16.37
C THR A 233 -9.08 -12.69 -17.27
N ARG A 234 -8.87 -13.41 -18.37
CA ARG A 234 -9.98 -13.81 -19.27
C ARG A 234 -10.93 -14.80 -18.60
N GLU A 235 -10.40 -15.68 -17.77
CA GLU A 235 -11.18 -16.65 -17.01
C GLU A 235 -12.20 -15.95 -16.08
N ALA A 236 -11.79 -14.90 -15.41
CA ALA A 236 -12.68 -14.12 -14.55
C ALA A 236 -13.81 -13.43 -15.36
N LEU A 237 -13.50 -12.98 -16.57
CA LEU A 237 -14.50 -12.39 -17.48
C LEU A 237 -15.51 -13.45 -17.96
N GLN A 238 -15.03 -14.63 -18.38
CA GLN A 238 -15.87 -15.74 -18.88
C GLN A 238 -16.81 -16.29 -17.80
N GLN A 239 -16.43 -16.22 -16.55
CA GLN A 239 -17.25 -16.64 -15.41
C GLN A 239 -18.30 -15.59 -14.98
N GLY A 240 -18.52 -14.57 -15.78
CA GLY A 240 -19.57 -13.55 -15.56
C GLY A 240 -19.25 -12.56 -14.43
N GLY A 241 -17.98 -12.31 -14.18
CA GLY A 241 -17.51 -11.44 -13.10
C GLY A 241 -17.51 -12.18 -11.77
N THR A 242 -16.56 -13.07 -11.57
CA THR A 242 -16.37 -13.78 -10.30
C THR A 242 -16.13 -12.81 -9.14
N THR A 243 -16.54 -13.24 -7.97
CA THR A 243 -16.16 -12.55 -6.72
C THR A 243 -14.64 -12.67 -6.55
N PRO A 244 -13.88 -11.57 -6.63
CA PRO A 244 -12.42 -11.67 -6.57
C PRO A 244 -11.95 -12.16 -5.20
N THR A 245 -10.79 -12.82 -5.18
CA THR A 245 -10.07 -13.06 -3.95
C THR A 245 -9.38 -11.76 -3.50
N LEU A 246 -9.55 -11.39 -2.25
CA LEU A 246 -8.93 -10.20 -1.66
C LEU A 246 -7.69 -10.60 -0.85
N TYR A 247 -6.63 -9.83 -1.02
CA TYR A 247 -5.37 -9.96 -0.28
C TYR A 247 -5.06 -8.64 0.42
N ALA A 248 -4.92 -8.68 1.74
CA ALA A 248 -4.45 -7.55 2.53
C ALA A 248 -2.99 -7.82 2.91
N HIS A 249 -2.06 -7.03 2.37
CA HIS A 249 -0.62 -7.14 2.60
C HIS A 249 -0.17 -6.05 3.59
N GLU A 250 0.32 -6.46 4.76
CA GLU A 250 0.81 -5.59 5.85
C GLU A 250 2.33 -5.70 6.06
N GLY A 251 3.07 -6.20 5.05
CA GLY A 251 4.49 -6.53 5.09
C GLY A 251 4.76 -8.03 4.91
N GLU A 252 6.04 -8.42 4.86
CA GLU A 252 6.47 -9.74 4.36
C GLU A 252 5.80 -10.95 5.03
N GLU A 253 5.49 -10.90 6.32
CA GLU A 253 4.92 -12.03 7.08
C GLU A 253 3.46 -11.83 7.50
N ARG A 254 2.83 -10.69 7.13
CA ARG A 254 1.50 -10.30 7.64
C ARG A 254 0.52 -10.13 6.50
N ASN A 255 0.15 -11.26 5.90
CA ASN A 255 -0.79 -11.30 4.80
C ASN A 255 -2.10 -11.94 5.25
N PHE A 256 -3.21 -11.39 4.82
CA PHE A 256 -4.54 -11.98 5.03
C PHE A 256 -5.26 -12.12 3.69
N ARG A 257 -5.72 -13.34 3.39
CA ARG A 257 -6.48 -13.68 2.19
C ARG A 257 -7.90 -14.05 2.59
N PHE A 258 -8.89 -13.55 1.88
CA PHE A 258 -10.29 -13.88 2.08
C PHE A 258 -11.10 -13.63 0.79
N THR A 259 -12.35 -14.12 0.76
CA THR A 259 -13.33 -13.80 -0.27
C THR A 259 -14.46 -12.95 0.32
N LEU A 260 -15.23 -12.26 -0.54
CA LEU A 260 -16.41 -11.52 -0.08
C LEU A 260 -17.48 -12.46 0.49
N GLU A 261 -17.54 -13.71 0.03
CA GLU A 261 -18.43 -14.74 0.58
C GLU A 261 -18.02 -15.09 2.01
N GLU A 262 -16.73 -15.36 2.25
CA GLU A 262 -16.21 -15.60 3.60
C GLU A 262 -16.49 -14.41 4.55
N GLU A 263 -16.31 -13.17 4.10
CA GLU A 263 -16.62 -11.98 4.90
C GLU A 263 -18.12 -11.85 5.17
N THR A 264 -18.98 -12.14 4.19
CA THR A 264 -20.42 -12.01 4.31
C THR A 264 -21.01 -13.05 5.26
N THR A 265 -20.56 -14.30 5.12
CA THR A 265 -21.08 -15.46 5.90
C THR A 265 -20.46 -15.59 7.27
N ALA A 266 -19.28 -14.98 7.50
CA ALA A 266 -18.60 -15.05 8.79
C ALA A 266 -19.47 -14.48 9.93
N THR A 267 -19.53 -15.22 11.04
CA THR A 267 -20.27 -14.87 12.25
C THR A 267 -19.35 -14.95 13.47
N PRO A 268 -18.41 -14.00 13.62
CA PRO A 268 -17.49 -14.02 14.74
C PRO A 268 -18.24 -13.79 16.06
N PRO A 269 -17.81 -14.43 17.16
CA PRO A 269 -18.39 -14.17 18.46
C PRO A 269 -18.05 -12.75 18.93
N TYR A 270 -18.96 -12.14 19.69
CA TYR A 270 -18.71 -10.88 20.36
C TYR A 270 -18.19 -11.13 21.78
N ALA A 271 -17.19 -10.34 22.18
CA ALA A 271 -16.62 -10.43 23.50
C ALA A 271 -17.58 -9.92 24.57
N THR A 272 -17.88 -10.74 25.56
CA THR A 272 -18.55 -10.34 26.79
C THR A 272 -17.55 -9.85 27.84
N GLN A 273 -16.32 -10.33 27.76
CA GLN A 273 -15.18 -9.94 28.57
C GLN A 273 -13.93 -9.85 27.68
N LEU A 274 -13.00 -9.00 28.04
CA LEU A 274 -11.73 -8.89 27.33
C LEU A 274 -10.79 -10.03 27.76
N GLY A 275 -10.13 -10.68 26.80
CA GLY A 275 -9.03 -11.59 27.04
C GLY A 275 -7.73 -10.86 27.41
N GLN A 276 -6.62 -11.57 27.38
CA GLN A 276 -5.30 -10.98 27.72
C GLN A 276 -4.73 -10.08 26.62
N TYR A 277 -5.14 -10.27 25.36
CA TYR A 277 -4.62 -9.56 24.22
C TYR A 277 -5.69 -8.78 23.46
N LEU A 278 -5.30 -7.61 22.98
CA LEU A 278 -6.09 -6.76 22.09
C LEU A 278 -5.42 -6.74 20.71
N TYR A 279 -6.23 -6.88 19.66
CA TYR A 279 -5.78 -6.87 18.28
C TYR A 279 -6.43 -5.73 17.50
N GLU A 280 -5.61 -5.00 16.77
CA GLU A 280 -6.06 -3.95 15.85
C GLU A 280 -5.57 -4.28 14.44
N PRO A 281 -6.47 -4.53 13.48
CA PRO A 281 -6.08 -4.82 12.10
C PRO A 281 -5.25 -3.70 11.48
N GLY A 282 -4.39 -4.07 10.57
CA GLY A 282 -3.59 -3.12 9.80
C GLY A 282 -4.41 -2.36 8.76
N ALA A 283 -3.78 -1.40 8.13
CA ALA A 283 -4.43 -0.50 7.19
C ALA A 283 -4.98 -1.23 5.95
N ALA A 284 -4.24 -2.25 5.45
CA ALA A 284 -4.69 -3.04 4.30
C ALA A 284 -5.91 -3.89 4.62
N VAL A 285 -5.94 -4.54 5.79
CA VAL A 285 -7.08 -5.34 6.26
C VAL A 285 -8.33 -4.47 6.40
N LEU A 286 -8.19 -3.29 7.01
CA LEU A 286 -9.29 -2.33 7.17
C LEU A 286 -9.80 -1.82 5.82
N LYS A 287 -8.90 -1.50 4.89
CA LYS A 287 -9.25 -1.04 3.54
C LYS A 287 -9.89 -2.15 2.71
N ALA A 288 -9.42 -3.39 2.84
CA ALA A 288 -9.99 -4.56 2.16
C ALA A 288 -11.39 -4.94 2.70
N GLY A 289 -11.75 -4.47 3.91
CA GLY A 289 -13.06 -4.73 4.52
C GLY A 289 -13.17 -6.07 5.24
N ALA A 290 -12.06 -6.71 5.63
CA ALA A 290 -12.04 -7.98 6.36
C ALA A 290 -12.34 -7.78 7.85
N PHE A 291 -13.61 -7.56 8.21
CA PHE A 291 -13.99 -7.22 9.57
C PHE A 291 -14.52 -8.42 10.37
N LYS A 292 -15.10 -9.41 9.69
CA LYS A 292 -15.64 -10.62 10.30
C LYS A 292 -14.76 -11.84 9.99
N SER A 293 -14.37 -11.99 8.74
CA SER A 293 -13.52 -13.10 8.28
C SER A 293 -12.20 -13.18 9.02
N ILE A 294 -11.58 -12.04 9.30
CA ILE A 294 -10.33 -12.00 10.09
C ILE A 294 -10.54 -12.54 11.52
N ALA A 295 -11.66 -12.19 12.16
CA ALA A 295 -11.95 -12.68 13.50
C ALA A 295 -12.18 -14.20 13.51
N THR A 296 -12.95 -14.70 12.55
CA THR A 296 -13.21 -16.14 12.40
C THR A 296 -11.93 -16.92 12.10
N HIS A 297 -11.10 -16.40 11.19
CA HIS A 297 -9.85 -17.05 10.79
C HIS A 297 -8.86 -17.22 11.96
N TYR A 298 -8.72 -16.18 12.78
CA TYR A 298 -7.79 -16.20 13.92
C TYR A 298 -8.42 -16.62 15.24
N GLY A 299 -9.71 -17.02 15.26
CA GLY A 299 -10.41 -17.42 16.49
C GLY A 299 -10.56 -16.28 17.50
N LEU A 300 -10.73 -15.05 17.00
CA LEU A 300 -10.84 -13.85 17.83
C LEU A 300 -12.30 -13.53 18.16
N GLN A 301 -12.51 -12.85 19.28
CA GLN A 301 -13.80 -12.26 19.64
C GLN A 301 -13.80 -10.77 19.24
N LYS A 302 -14.84 -10.32 18.53
CA LYS A 302 -14.99 -8.94 18.13
C LYS A 302 -15.58 -8.11 19.27
N LEU A 303 -15.07 -6.90 19.53
CA LEU A 303 -15.55 -6.10 20.66
C LEU A 303 -16.97 -5.56 20.44
N HIS A 304 -17.31 -5.17 19.20
CA HIS A 304 -18.63 -4.63 18.85
C HIS A 304 -18.82 -4.70 17.32
N PRO A 305 -20.05 -4.79 16.79
CA PRO A 305 -20.29 -4.80 15.33
C PRO A 305 -19.56 -3.68 14.57
N ASN A 306 -19.56 -2.47 15.13
CA ASN A 306 -18.93 -1.28 14.52
C ASN A 306 -17.53 -0.99 15.04
N THR A 307 -16.95 -1.85 15.89
CA THR A 307 -15.58 -1.71 16.38
C THR A 307 -14.68 -2.73 15.71
N HIS A 308 -13.62 -2.26 15.06
CA HIS A 308 -12.61 -3.12 14.43
C HIS A 308 -11.43 -3.34 15.39
N LEU A 309 -11.78 -3.75 16.62
CA LEU A 309 -10.86 -4.26 17.63
C LEU A 309 -11.33 -5.65 18.05
N TYR A 310 -10.38 -6.50 18.37
CA TYR A 310 -10.62 -7.89 18.70
C TYR A 310 -9.83 -8.29 19.94
N THR A 311 -10.24 -9.37 20.61
CA THR A 311 -9.58 -9.86 21.81
C THR A 311 -9.45 -11.39 21.79
N ALA A 312 -8.43 -11.89 22.47
CA ALA A 312 -8.21 -13.31 22.76
C ALA A 312 -7.33 -13.48 24.00
N ASP A 313 -7.33 -14.68 24.57
CA ASP A 313 -6.46 -15.02 25.71
C ASP A 313 -5.04 -15.38 25.28
N ASN A 314 -4.86 -15.86 24.06
CA ASN A 314 -3.57 -16.27 23.52
C ASN A 314 -2.99 -15.22 22.58
N HIS A 315 -1.65 -15.10 22.56
CA HIS A 315 -0.94 -14.24 21.60
C HIS A 315 -0.88 -14.90 20.23
N ILE A 316 -1.26 -14.12 19.18
CA ILE A 316 -1.20 -14.51 17.78
C ILE A 316 -0.08 -13.72 17.11
N ALA A 317 1.07 -14.34 16.89
CA ALA A 317 2.27 -13.67 16.39
C ALA A 317 2.13 -13.15 14.94
N ALA A 318 1.42 -13.91 14.07
CA ALA A 318 1.25 -13.57 12.65
C ALA A 318 -0.03 -12.77 12.35
N PHE A 319 -0.60 -12.08 13.35
CA PHE A 319 -1.79 -11.25 13.11
C PHE A 319 -1.46 -10.09 12.15
N PRO A 320 -2.24 -9.88 11.08
CA PRO A 320 -1.99 -8.82 10.10
C PRO A 320 -2.46 -7.45 10.64
N GLY A 321 -1.67 -6.92 11.57
CA GLY A 321 -1.98 -5.69 12.27
C GLY A 321 -1.08 -5.47 13.48
N ARG A 322 -1.65 -4.92 14.54
CA ARG A 322 -0.95 -4.66 15.80
C ARG A 322 -1.54 -5.52 16.92
N SER A 323 -0.66 -6.13 17.71
CA SER A 323 -1.01 -6.95 18.88
C SER A 323 -0.57 -6.23 20.15
N PHE A 324 -1.42 -6.24 21.16
CA PHE A 324 -1.17 -5.58 22.43
C PHE A 324 -1.53 -6.51 23.59
N HIS A 325 -0.73 -6.48 24.64
CA HIS A 325 -1.08 -7.07 25.92
C HIS A 325 -1.93 -6.08 26.72
N ILE A 326 -3.08 -6.50 27.23
CA ILE A 326 -3.98 -5.66 28.04
C ILE A 326 -3.44 -5.62 29.47
N VAL A 327 -3.11 -4.41 29.92
CA VAL A 327 -2.62 -4.17 31.29
C VAL A 327 -3.77 -3.92 32.24
N GLN A 328 -4.72 -3.08 31.83
CA GLN A 328 -5.88 -2.71 32.64
C GLN A 328 -7.04 -2.23 31.77
N VAL A 329 -8.24 -2.45 32.25
CA VAL A 329 -9.48 -1.96 31.64
C VAL A 329 -10.16 -1.00 32.61
N LEU A 330 -10.47 0.20 32.17
CA LEU A 330 -11.14 1.22 32.95
C LEU A 330 -12.48 1.58 32.31
N THR A 331 -13.48 1.85 33.14
CA THR A 331 -14.73 2.44 32.71
C THR A 331 -14.54 3.95 32.46
N PHE A 332 -15.55 4.61 31.89
CA PHE A 332 -15.49 6.05 31.68
C PHE A 332 -16.02 6.83 32.91
N SER A 333 -15.77 6.31 34.14
CA SER A 333 -16.18 6.90 35.42
C SER A 333 -15.21 8.03 35.85
N LYS A 334 -15.70 8.94 36.71
CA LYS A 334 -14.83 10.02 37.24
C LYS A 334 -13.62 9.48 38.02
N ALA A 335 -13.81 8.37 38.76
CA ALA A 335 -12.76 7.73 39.54
C ALA A 335 -11.68 7.15 38.62
N ASP A 336 -12.10 6.37 37.59
CA ASP A 336 -11.18 5.76 36.63
C ASP A 336 -10.39 6.78 35.82
N LEU A 337 -11.06 7.87 35.41
CA LEU A 337 -10.37 8.97 34.69
C LEU A 337 -9.33 9.69 35.58
N LYS A 338 -9.54 9.74 36.91
CA LYS A 338 -8.54 10.27 37.84
C LYS A 338 -7.34 9.33 37.94
N THR A 339 -7.58 8.03 38.10
CA THR A 339 -6.55 6.98 38.12
C THR A 339 -5.72 7.03 36.84
N LEU A 340 -6.35 7.10 35.68
CA LEU A 340 -5.69 7.15 34.40
C LEU A 340 -4.72 8.33 34.27
N ARG A 341 -5.11 9.52 34.71
CA ARG A 341 -4.27 10.72 34.68
C ARG A 341 -3.01 10.59 35.54
N THR A 342 -3.14 9.91 36.67
CA THR A 342 -2.04 9.76 37.64
C THR A 342 -1.06 8.68 37.20
N SER A 343 -1.58 7.55 36.75
CA SER A 343 -0.77 6.38 36.43
C SER A 343 -0.18 6.42 35.02
N TRP A 344 -0.88 7.06 34.06
CA TRP A 344 -0.45 7.14 32.65
C TRP A 344 -0.49 8.58 32.12
N PRO A 345 0.40 9.48 32.60
CA PRO A 345 0.42 10.88 32.18
C PRO A 345 0.88 11.09 30.73
N LYS A 346 1.45 10.03 30.10
CA LYS A 346 1.92 10.03 28.71
C LYS A 346 1.54 8.70 28.05
N ALA A 347 0.77 8.75 26.94
CA ALA A 347 0.33 7.57 26.23
C ALA A 347 -0.09 7.87 24.78
N ASN A 348 -0.04 6.86 23.93
CA ASN A 348 -0.57 6.88 22.57
C ASN A 348 -2.07 6.59 22.62
N LEU A 349 -2.91 7.57 22.29
CA LEU A 349 -4.36 7.47 22.39
C LEU A 349 -4.99 7.15 21.01
N SER A 350 -5.78 6.10 20.97
CA SER A 350 -6.62 5.72 19.83
C SER A 350 -8.10 5.68 20.23
N VAL A 351 -8.96 6.09 19.31
CA VAL A 351 -10.42 6.08 19.49
C VAL A 351 -11.04 5.17 18.43
N ARG A 352 -11.87 4.22 18.85
CA ARG A 352 -12.57 3.27 17.96
C ARG A 352 -14.01 3.11 18.42
N ASN A 353 -14.96 3.57 17.62
CA ASN A 353 -16.40 3.54 17.97
C ASN A 353 -16.69 4.12 19.36
N PHE A 354 -16.30 5.38 19.57
CA PHE A 354 -16.43 6.05 20.86
C PHE A 354 -16.95 7.49 20.66
N PRO A 355 -17.81 8.04 21.56
CA PRO A 355 -18.50 9.30 21.34
C PRO A 355 -17.62 10.54 21.64
N ALA A 356 -16.30 10.49 21.34
CA ALA A 356 -15.40 11.61 21.47
C ALA A 356 -14.24 11.48 20.45
N THR A 357 -13.70 12.59 20.01
CA THR A 357 -12.48 12.60 19.19
C THR A 357 -11.23 12.41 20.05
N VAL A 358 -10.10 12.01 19.41
CA VAL A 358 -8.80 11.87 20.09
C VAL A 358 -8.42 13.16 20.80
N ASP A 359 -8.57 14.32 20.14
CA ASP A 359 -8.18 15.61 20.72
C ASP A 359 -9.06 16.03 21.91
N ALA A 360 -10.39 15.83 21.81
CA ALA A 360 -11.31 16.10 22.90
C ALA A 360 -11.01 15.22 24.13
N LEU A 361 -10.76 13.93 23.87
CA LEU A 361 -10.45 12.96 24.92
C LEU A 361 -9.08 13.26 25.56
N ARG A 362 -8.07 13.60 24.76
CA ARG A 362 -6.74 13.97 25.24
C ARG A 362 -6.78 15.20 26.16
N LYS A 363 -7.52 16.24 25.75
CA LYS A 363 -7.74 17.44 26.60
C LYS A 363 -8.45 17.08 27.90
N LYS A 364 -9.53 16.26 27.82
CA LYS A 364 -10.28 15.82 29.01
C LYS A 364 -9.41 15.00 29.96
N LEU A 365 -8.60 14.10 29.43
CA LEU A 365 -7.71 13.23 30.20
C LEU A 365 -6.43 13.91 30.67
N LYS A 366 -6.04 15.05 30.08
CA LYS A 366 -4.79 15.78 30.37
C LYS A 366 -3.53 14.91 30.21
N ILE A 367 -3.52 14.02 29.18
CA ILE A 367 -2.40 13.12 28.88
C ILE A 367 -1.56 13.70 27.74
N LYS A 368 -0.22 13.55 27.84
CA LYS A 368 0.72 13.89 26.78
C LYS A 368 0.79 12.76 25.74
N ASP A 369 1.10 13.10 24.50
CA ASP A 369 1.25 12.10 23.43
C ASP A 369 2.59 11.36 23.52
N GLY A 370 2.57 10.05 23.12
CA GLY A 370 3.75 9.19 23.01
C GLY A 370 3.99 8.30 24.24
N GLY A 371 5.17 7.73 24.31
CA GLY A 371 5.53 6.71 25.31
C GLY A 371 5.29 5.28 24.82
N GLN A 372 5.37 4.31 25.73
CA GLN A 372 5.20 2.88 25.41
C GLN A 372 3.79 2.35 25.69
N THR A 373 2.97 3.11 26.40
CA THR A 373 1.58 2.77 26.71
C THR A 373 0.65 3.19 25.60
N PHE A 374 -0.33 2.35 25.29
CA PHE A 374 -1.38 2.57 24.31
C PHE A 374 -2.74 2.56 25.02
N LEU A 375 -3.57 3.55 24.72
CA LEU A 375 -4.92 3.67 25.25
C LEU A 375 -5.91 3.55 24.11
N PHE A 376 -6.85 2.60 24.22
CA PHE A 376 -7.94 2.44 23.29
C PHE A 376 -9.26 2.83 23.95
N ALA A 377 -9.82 3.98 23.57
CA ALA A 377 -11.16 4.35 23.93
C ALA A 377 -12.14 3.70 22.96
N THR A 378 -13.01 2.82 23.45
CA THR A 378 -13.86 1.99 22.60
C THR A 378 -15.20 1.65 23.27
N THR A 379 -16.13 1.11 22.46
CA THR A 379 -17.43 0.60 22.89
C THR A 379 -17.45 -0.91 22.68
N MET A 380 -17.95 -1.65 23.66
CA MET A 380 -18.16 -3.11 23.59
C MET A 380 -19.60 -3.44 23.16
N ALA A 381 -19.90 -4.73 22.97
CA ALA A 381 -21.17 -5.22 22.42
C ALA A 381 -22.40 -4.85 23.26
N ASP A 382 -22.23 -4.64 24.56
CA ASP A 382 -23.25 -4.15 25.49
C ASP A 382 -23.47 -2.62 25.47
N ASN A 383 -22.83 -1.92 24.50
CA ASN A 383 -22.80 -0.48 24.35
C ASN A 383 -22.12 0.29 25.52
N GLN A 384 -21.40 -0.39 26.39
CA GLN A 384 -20.61 0.28 27.43
C GLN A 384 -19.29 0.80 26.86
N HIS A 385 -18.82 1.92 27.43
CA HIS A 385 -17.62 2.60 27.02
C HIS A 385 -16.45 2.27 27.96
N PHE A 386 -15.33 1.87 27.36
CA PHE A 386 -14.12 1.49 28.08
C PHE A 386 -12.89 2.25 27.58
N ILE A 387 -11.89 2.37 28.46
CA ILE A 387 -10.53 2.73 28.09
C ILE A 387 -9.67 1.51 28.42
N ILE A 388 -9.16 0.87 27.36
CA ILE A 388 -8.28 -0.29 27.48
C ILE A 388 -6.84 0.19 27.45
N ILE A 389 -6.08 -0.13 28.49
CA ILE A 389 -4.69 0.26 28.68
C ILE A 389 -3.83 -0.94 28.25
N CYS A 390 -2.93 -0.69 27.32
CA CYS A 390 -2.16 -1.73 26.66
C CYS A 390 -0.68 -1.40 26.53
N GLU A 391 0.13 -2.45 26.43
CA GLU A 391 1.52 -2.41 25.95
C GLU A 391 1.64 -3.24 24.67
N LYS A 392 2.62 -2.94 23.80
CA LYS A 392 2.86 -3.78 22.61
C LYS A 392 3.20 -5.21 23.05
N ALA A 393 2.53 -6.21 22.44
CA ALA A 393 2.81 -7.62 22.71
C ALA A 393 4.17 -8.03 22.11
N ASP A 394 4.47 -7.56 20.90
CA ASP A 394 5.77 -7.77 20.24
C ASP A 394 6.76 -6.70 20.71
N LYS A 395 7.48 -6.94 21.80
CA LYS A 395 8.72 -6.19 22.08
C LYS A 395 9.76 -6.69 21.08
N LYS A 396 10.12 -5.89 20.07
CA LYS A 396 11.36 -6.13 19.34
C LYS A 396 12.48 -6.24 20.37
N LYS A 397 13.04 -7.47 20.55
CA LYS A 397 14.29 -7.68 21.27
C LYS A 397 15.43 -6.95 20.58
#